data_de5c286222730eb0f1c88598d9498849
#
_entry.id   de5c286222730eb0f1c88598d9498849
#
_cell.length_a   1.000
_cell.length_b   1.000
_cell.length_c   1.000
_cell.angle_alpha   90.00
_cell.angle_beta   90.00
_cell.angle_gamma   90.00
#
_symmetry.space_group_name_H-M   'P 1'
#
loop_
_entity.id
_entity.type
_entity.pdbx_description
1 polymer ?
#
loop_
_entity_poly.entity_id
_entity_poly.type
_entity_poly.pdbx_seq_one_letter_code
_entity_poly.pdbx_strand_id
1 'polypeptide(L)'
;VIIPSDLYLQSPDSKFCKKETFPMRLINSRFSLMLVFTLVLVCLAAVPAQAATTTIAGSFPDGAKYLIEVPSPWNGTLLLYSHGYVTPGSANPAQDVGDPGTRAFLLANGFALAGSSYATTGWAIHEALVDQIAVLDLFNAQVGKPNRTIAWGHSLGGIITAGLIQRNPKRFDAALPMCGVLSGGVATWNQALDSAFAFKTLFNFGGPLQVVHITNPTGNFLLAEQLLAAANATPQGRARLALANSFGDLPGWFNPASPEPAANDFASQAANQFLWAQQVDFPFIFAFRAELEFRAGGNPSWNTGVNYREQFEHSVNGAEVRALYKQAGLDLEDDLETLNKAARISADPNAVNYLEQNIIFNGDIDFPVLTMHTEGDGLVSNQNESAYRDVVREAGNERLLRQIFVHRAGHCTFTPAETITALENLIGRLDTGHWPNLHADALNAEAATLGPLNVAPPAFFLFHPAQFLRPFDAFDAARCARKHGDNDDGGVPCNAF
;
A
#
# COMPACT_ATOMS: atom_id res chain seq x y z
N VAL A 1 19.27 -1.78 -9.42
CA VAL A 1 18.81 -3.15 -9.15
C VAL A 1 17.43 -3.23 -9.76
N ILE A 2 17.32 -3.98 -10.86
CA ILE A 2 16.05 -4.24 -11.55
C ILE A 2 15.38 -5.34 -10.75
N ILE A 3 14.24 -5.06 -10.14
CA ILE A 3 13.32 -6.10 -9.68
C ILE A 3 12.63 -6.60 -10.95
N PRO A 4 12.81 -7.86 -11.38
CA PRO A 4 12.12 -8.37 -12.56
C PRO A 4 10.62 -8.45 -12.27
N SER A 5 9.82 -7.83 -13.12
CA SER A 5 8.36 -7.92 -13.12
C SER A 5 7.82 -9.26 -13.68
N ASP A 6 8.69 -10.26 -13.88
CA ASP A 6 8.33 -11.49 -14.56
C ASP A 6 8.45 -12.73 -13.67
N LEU A 7 7.61 -12.78 -12.62
CA LEU A 7 7.38 -13.99 -11.83
C LEU A 7 5.89 -14.31 -11.77
N TYR A 8 5.24 -14.39 -12.94
CA TYR A 8 3.93 -15.01 -13.06
C TYR A 8 3.89 -15.97 -14.24
N LEU A 9 3.65 -17.26 -13.91
CA LEU A 9 3.12 -18.33 -14.75
C LEU A 9 4.06 -18.96 -15.79
N GLN A 10 4.77 -19.99 -15.35
CA GLN A 10 4.98 -21.15 -16.20
C GLN A 10 3.99 -22.26 -15.78
N SER A 11 3.06 -22.58 -16.68
CA SER A 11 2.15 -23.72 -16.56
C SER A 11 2.90 -25.00 -16.96
N PRO A 12 2.67 -26.15 -16.28
CA PRO A 12 3.28 -27.40 -16.69
C PRO A 12 2.57 -28.01 -17.90
N ASP A 13 3.40 -28.62 -18.76
CA ASP A 13 3.10 -29.29 -20.00
C ASP A 13 1.92 -30.27 -19.98
N SER A 14 1.10 -30.12 -21.01
CA SER A 14 0.12 -31.11 -21.44
C SER A 14 0.79 -32.33 -22.09
N LYS A 15 0.70 -33.49 -21.51
CA LYS A 15 0.93 -34.77 -22.18
C LYS A 15 -0.21 -35.74 -21.92
N PHE A 16 -0.64 -36.35 -23.04
CA PHE A 16 -1.48 -37.53 -23.20
C PHE A 16 -3.00 -37.35 -23.26
N CYS A 17 -3.48 -37.17 -24.51
CA CYS A 17 -4.80 -37.66 -24.92
C CYS A 17 -4.59 -38.84 -25.88
N LYS A 18 -4.89 -40.04 -25.43
CA LYS A 18 -4.99 -41.25 -26.27
C LYS A 18 -6.29 -41.21 -27.04
N LYS A 19 -6.21 -41.31 -28.37
CA LYS A 19 -7.36 -41.56 -29.28
C LYS A 19 -7.88 -42.98 -29.04
N GLU A 20 -9.12 -43.12 -28.61
CA GLU A 20 -9.87 -44.36 -28.79
C GLU A 20 -10.89 -44.15 -29.91
N THR A 21 -10.78 -45.00 -30.91
CA THR A 21 -11.69 -45.08 -32.07
C THR A 21 -12.80 -46.06 -31.77
N PHE A 22 -14.06 -45.57 -31.78
CA PHE A 22 -15.26 -46.44 -31.84
C PHE A 22 -15.85 -46.44 -33.25
N PRO A 23 -16.34 -47.59 -33.74
CA PRO A 23 -16.87 -47.72 -35.10
C PRO A 23 -18.28 -47.17 -35.22
N MET A 24 -18.46 -46.30 -36.20
CA MET A 24 -19.78 -45.76 -36.58
C MET A 24 -20.59 -46.80 -37.36
N ARG A 25 -21.74 -47.22 -36.79
CA ARG A 25 -22.78 -47.92 -37.57
C ARG A 25 -23.63 -46.89 -38.31
N LEU A 26 -23.70 -47.03 -39.65
CA LEU A 26 -24.57 -46.29 -40.54
C LEU A 26 -26.03 -46.70 -40.28
N ILE A 27 -26.88 -45.76 -39.97
CA ILE A 27 -28.33 -45.88 -40.01
C ILE A 27 -28.84 -44.88 -41.07
N ASN A 28 -29.36 -45.42 -42.18
CA ASN A 28 -30.05 -44.67 -43.21
C ASN A 28 -31.43 -44.22 -42.71
N SER A 29 -31.69 -42.92 -42.72
CA SER A 29 -33.08 -42.42 -42.77
C SER A 29 -33.10 -41.00 -43.30
N ARG A 30 -33.78 -40.84 -44.44
CA ARG A 30 -33.92 -39.62 -45.24
C ARG A 30 -34.97 -38.64 -44.69
N PHE A 31 -35.21 -38.53 -43.38
CA PHE A 31 -36.27 -37.69 -42.83
C PHE A 31 -35.82 -36.75 -41.67
N SER A 32 -34.57 -36.44 -41.52
CA SER A 32 -34.10 -35.59 -40.41
C SER A 32 -33.30 -34.35 -40.83
N LEU A 33 -33.32 -33.96 -42.13
CA LEU A 33 -32.46 -32.85 -42.58
C LEU A 33 -33.14 -31.44 -42.46
N MET A 34 -34.43 -31.37 -42.10
CA MET A 34 -35.13 -30.09 -41.98
C MET A 34 -35.28 -29.55 -40.56
N LEU A 35 -35.06 -30.38 -39.53
CA LEU A 35 -35.18 -29.96 -38.12
C LEU A 35 -33.86 -29.53 -37.47
N VAL A 36 -32.72 -29.89 -38.07
CA VAL A 36 -31.40 -29.55 -37.55
C VAL A 36 -30.96 -28.14 -38.00
N PHE A 37 -31.46 -27.65 -39.16
CA PHE A 37 -31.14 -26.29 -39.62
C PHE A 37 -31.88 -25.18 -38.87
N THR A 38 -33.00 -25.46 -38.20
CA THR A 38 -33.72 -24.48 -37.40
C THR A 38 -33.20 -24.39 -35.96
N LEU A 39 -32.50 -25.42 -35.44
CA LEU A 39 -31.94 -25.39 -34.09
C LEU A 39 -30.52 -24.79 -34.05
N VAL A 40 -29.80 -24.79 -35.18
CA VAL A 40 -28.44 -24.17 -35.27
C VAL A 40 -28.56 -22.66 -35.46
N LEU A 41 -29.68 -22.11 -35.88
CA LEU A 41 -29.84 -20.64 -36.04
C LEU A 41 -30.28 -19.92 -34.76
N VAL A 42 -30.58 -20.63 -33.68
CA VAL A 42 -30.99 -20.03 -32.38
C VAL A 42 -29.87 -20.03 -31.36
N CYS A 43 -28.77 -20.72 -31.59
CA CYS A 43 -27.58 -20.70 -30.76
C CYS A 43 -26.44 -19.78 -31.26
N LEU A 44 -26.73 -18.84 -32.14
CA LEU A 44 -25.97 -17.59 -32.21
C LEU A 44 -26.45 -16.71 -31.04
N ALA A 45 -26.30 -17.28 -29.82
CA ALA A 45 -26.45 -16.54 -28.59
C ALA A 45 -25.55 -15.33 -28.68
N ALA A 46 -26.14 -14.17 -28.48
CA ALA A 46 -25.50 -12.89 -28.35
C ALA A 46 -24.17 -13.04 -27.62
N VAL A 47 -23.04 -12.97 -28.35
CA VAL A 47 -21.79 -12.56 -27.77
C VAL A 47 -22.13 -11.22 -27.13
N PRO A 48 -22.05 -11.06 -25.81
CA PRO A 48 -22.28 -9.76 -25.23
C PRO A 48 -21.39 -8.79 -25.99
N ALA A 49 -22.02 -7.80 -26.65
CA ALA A 49 -21.28 -6.77 -27.34
C ALA A 49 -20.37 -6.15 -26.30
N GLN A 50 -19.09 -6.37 -26.46
CA GLN A 50 -18.10 -5.78 -25.55
C GLN A 50 -18.34 -4.28 -25.60
N ALA A 51 -18.68 -3.67 -24.46
CA ALA A 51 -19.01 -2.27 -24.38
C ALA A 51 -17.88 -1.47 -25.05
N ALA A 52 -18.23 -0.68 -26.08
CA ALA A 52 -17.25 0.13 -26.77
C ALA A 52 -16.64 1.11 -25.76
N THR A 53 -15.32 1.05 -25.55
CA THR A 53 -14.62 1.93 -24.63
C THR A 53 -13.88 3.00 -25.43
N THR A 54 -14.15 4.27 -25.12
CA THR A 54 -13.38 5.39 -25.65
C THR A 54 -12.16 5.61 -24.74
N THR A 55 -10.96 5.58 -25.33
CA THR A 55 -9.72 5.84 -24.62
C THR A 55 -9.17 7.23 -24.99
N ILE A 56 -8.86 8.05 -23.98
CA ILE A 56 -8.24 9.36 -24.12
C ILE A 56 -6.93 9.30 -23.35
N ALA A 57 -5.81 9.47 -24.06
CA ALA A 57 -4.47 9.42 -23.47
C ALA A 57 -3.59 10.51 -24.06
N GLY A 58 -2.64 10.97 -23.24
CA GLY A 58 -1.69 12.02 -23.65
C GLY A 58 -0.76 12.42 -22.52
N SER A 59 -0.22 13.65 -22.60
CA SER A 59 0.67 14.20 -21.57
C SER A 59 0.31 15.64 -21.27
N PHE A 60 0.48 16.02 -20.01
CA PHE A 60 0.42 17.41 -19.57
C PHE A 60 1.74 18.15 -19.85
N PRO A 61 1.77 19.49 -19.77
CA PRO A 61 2.98 20.28 -20.04
C PRO A 61 4.15 20.00 -19.10
N ASP A 62 3.89 19.50 -17.88
CA ASP A 62 4.88 19.11 -16.87
C ASP A 62 5.49 17.71 -17.13
N GLY A 63 4.98 16.99 -18.13
CA GLY A 63 5.42 15.66 -18.51
C GLY A 63 4.59 14.51 -17.91
N ALA A 64 3.66 14.78 -16.99
CA ALA A 64 2.74 13.77 -16.50
C ALA A 64 1.88 13.24 -17.64
N LYS A 65 1.78 11.91 -17.73
CA LYS A 65 0.90 11.25 -18.69
C LYS A 65 -0.46 11.00 -18.05
N TYR A 66 -1.50 11.00 -18.87
CA TYR A 66 -2.84 10.65 -18.42
C TYR A 66 -3.45 9.53 -19.27
N LEU A 67 -4.32 8.76 -18.63
CA LEU A 67 -5.15 7.74 -19.26
C LEU A 67 -6.57 7.89 -18.72
N ILE A 68 -7.54 7.96 -19.65
CA ILE A 68 -8.98 8.04 -19.35
C ILE A 68 -9.67 7.00 -20.23
N GLU A 69 -10.51 6.17 -19.64
CA GLU A 69 -11.30 5.16 -20.32
C GLU A 69 -12.79 5.33 -19.99
N VAL A 70 -13.61 5.51 -21.01
CA VAL A 70 -15.05 5.74 -20.85
C VAL A 70 -15.82 4.68 -21.61
N PRO A 71 -16.51 3.76 -20.91
CA PRO A 71 -17.33 2.74 -21.56
C PRO A 71 -18.63 3.33 -22.12
N SER A 72 -19.24 2.62 -23.05
CA SER A 72 -20.57 2.96 -23.58
C SER A 72 -21.51 1.76 -23.39
N PRO A 73 -22.57 1.87 -22.57
CA PRO A 73 -22.99 3.08 -21.84
C PRO A 73 -22.10 3.38 -20.60
N TRP A 74 -21.90 4.67 -20.29
CA TRP A 74 -21.30 5.12 -19.05
C TRP A 74 -22.38 5.31 -17.97
N ASN A 75 -22.15 4.79 -16.74
CA ASN A 75 -23.11 4.87 -15.64
C ASN A 75 -23.08 6.22 -14.87
N GLY A 76 -22.23 7.17 -15.29
CA GLY A 76 -22.10 8.47 -14.66
C GLY A 76 -21.08 8.53 -13.50
N THR A 77 -20.46 7.42 -13.15
CA THR A 77 -19.42 7.37 -12.09
C THR A 77 -18.03 7.37 -12.71
N LEU A 78 -17.14 8.22 -12.16
CA LEU A 78 -15.73 8.24 -12.46
C LEU A 78 -14.96 7.67 -11.26
N LEU A 79 -14.06 6.72 -11.52
CA LEU A 79 -13.06 6.20 -10.58
C LEU A 79 -11.71 6.80 -10.93
N LEU A 80 -11.21 7.72 -10.08
CA LEU A 80 -9.90 8.35 -10.25
C LEU A 80 -8.86 7.57 -9.46
N TYR A 81 -8.00 6.84 -10.17
CA TYR A 81 -7.02 5.92 -9.59
C TYR A 81 -5.66 6.59 -9.37
N SER A 82 -5.11 6.42 -8.18
CA SER A 82 -3.76 6.81 -7.83
C SER A 82 -2.88 5.56 -7.68
N HIS A 83 -1.87 5.44 -8.54
CA HIS A 83 -0.95 4.30 -8.51
C HIS A 83 0.08 4.38 -7.38
N GLY A 84 0.73 3.26 -7.06
CA GLY A 84 1.77 3.15 -6.05
C GLY A 84 3.11 3.77 -6.44
N TYR A 85 4.14 3.50 -5.61
CA TYR A 85 5.49 4.00 -5.82
C TYR A 85 6.11 3.42 -7.09
N VAL A 86 6.70 4.28 -7.91
CA VAL A 86 7.50 3.90 -9.08
C VAL A 86 8.96 4.19 -8.76
N THR A 87 9.81 3.18 -8.87
CA THR A 87 11.26 3.33 -8.60
C THR A 87 11.86 4.45 -9.43
N PRO A 88 12.67 5.35 -8.83
CA PRO A 88 13.31 6.45 -9.54
C PRO A 88 14.04 6.01 -10.80
N GLY A 89 13.77 6.68 -11.93
CA GLY A 89 14.36 6.37 -13.23
C GLY A 89 13.73 5.20 -13.99
N SER A 90 12.72 4.54 -13.45
CA SER A 90 11.95 3.51 -14.14
C SER A 90 10.94 4.10 -15.13
N ALA A 91 10.41 3.25 -16.03
CA ALA A 91 9.29 3.64 -16.90
C ALA A 91 8.09 4.07 -16.08
N ASN A 92 7.46 5.18 -16.47
CA ASN A 92 6.35 5.78 -15.75
C ASN A 92 5.14 5.96 -16.72
N PRO A 93 4.38 4.90 -17.02
CA PRO A 93 3.14 5.00 -17.78
C PRO A 93 2.00 5.55 -16.91
N ALA A 94 1.00 6.18 -17.52
CA ALA A 94 -0.25 6.47 -16.83
C ALA A 94 -0.97 5.17 -16.47
N GLN A 95 -1.61 5.16 -15.30
CA GLN A 95 -2.37 4.03 -14.79
C GLN A 95 -3.73 4.52 -14.28
N ASP A 96 -4.79 3.88 -14.69
CA ASP A 96 -6.18 4.17 -14.29
C ASP A 96 -6.82 3.07 -13.45
N VAL A 97 -6.07 2.00 -13.16
CA VAL A 97 -6.47 0.84 -12.35
C VAL A 97 -5.25 0.02 -11.91
N GLY A 98 -5.40 -0.76 -10.86
CA GLY A 98 -4.30 -1.57 -10.29
C GLY A 98 -4.07 -2.91 -10.99
N ASP A 99 -5.11 -3.51 -11.62
CA ASP A 99 -5.00 -4.82 -12.27
C ASP A 99 -5.99 -4.99 -13.43
N PRO A 100 -5.69 -5.89 -14.40
CA PRO A 100 -6.53 -6.09 -15.58
C PRO A 100 -7.91 -6.69 -15.28
N GLY A 101 -8.06 -7.50 -14.23
CA GLY A 101 -9.32 -8.15 -13.86
C GLY A 101 -10.31 -7.12 -13.33
N THR A 102 -9.89 -6.29 -12.42
CA THR A 102 -10.67 -5.15 -11.91
C THR A 102 -11.01 -4.18 -13.03
N ARG A 103 -10.05 -3.84 -13.92
CA ARG A 103 -10.32 -2.99 -15.09
C ARG A 103 -11.44 -3.53 -15.96
N ALA A 104 -11.37 -4.80 -16.35
CA ALA A 104 -12.36 -5.42 -17.24
C ALA A 104 -13.75 -5.41 -16.59
N PHE A 105 -13.84 -5.71 -15.30
CA PHE A 105 -15.10 -5.68 -14.55
C PHE A 105 -15.70 -4.27 -14.49
N LEU A 106 -14.90 -3.28 -14.11
CA LEU A 106 -15.39 -1.91 -13.94
C LEU A 106 -15.89 -1.30 -15.26
N LEU A 107 -15.14 -1.46 -16.35
CA LEU A 107 -15.57 -0.99 -17.67
C LEU A 107 -16.83 -1.72 -18.17
N ALA A 108 -16.94 -3.04 -17.95
CA ALA A 108 -18.13 -3.81 -18.32
C ALA A 108 -19.39 -3.38 -17.52
N ASN A 109 -19.20 -2.85 -16.30
CA ASN A 109 -20.28 -2.33 -15.45
C ASN A 109 -20.48 -0.80 -15.60
N GLY A 110 -19.91 -0.20 -16.63
CA GLY A 110 -20.18 1.17 -17.01
C GLY A 110 -19.40 2.24 -16.22
N PHE A 111 -18.41 1.88 -15.42
CA PHE A 111 -17.56 2.85 -14.73
C PHE A 111 -16.53 3.45 -15.66
N ALA A 112 -16.38 4.77 -15.65
CA ALA A 112 -15.25 5.44 -16.28
C ALA A 112 -14.04 5.36 -15.35
N LEU A 113 -12.85 5.13 -15.93
CA LEU A 113 -11.58 5.03 -15.23
C LEU A 113 -10.67 6.19 -15.65
N ALA A 114 -9.91 6.74 -14.74
CA ALA A 114 -8.91 7.76 -15.06
C ALA A 114 -7.74 7.71 -14.06
N GLY A 115 -6.55 8.13 -14.52
CA GLY A 115 -5.39 8.29 -13.69
C GLY A 115 -4.20 8.91 -14.41
N SER A 116 -3.21 9.33 -13.63
CA SER A 116 -1.97 9.93 -14.10
C SER A 116 -0.78 9.00 -13.88
N SER A 117 0.34 9.27 -14.58
CA SER A 117 1.65 8.71 -14.24
C SER A 117 2.36 9.52 -13.15
N TYR A 118 1.84 10.68 -12.79
CA TYR A 118 2.54 11.78 -12.16
C TYR A 118 3.70 12.31 -13.02
N ALA A 119 4.14 13.54 -12.78
CA ALA A 119 5.22 14.15 -13.56
C ALA A 119 6.58 13.50 -13.28
N THR A 120 6.75 12.87 -12.11
CA THR A 120 8.00 12.23 -11.68
C THR A 120 7.75 10.86 -11.04
N THR A 121 8.84 10.10 -10.85
CA THR A 121 8.86 8.86 -10.07
C THR A 121 9.38 9.10 -8.65
N GLY A 122 9.45 8.09 -7.79
CA GLY A 122 9.90 8.23 -6.41
C GLY A 122 8.76 8.64 -5.47
N TRP A 123 9.07 9.44 -4.45
CA TRP A 123 8.10 9.97 -3.48
C TRP A 123 7.31 11.14 -4.07
N ALA A 124 6.61 10.90 -5.18
CA ALA A 124 5.99 11.91 -6.05
C ALA A 124 4.62 12.42 -5.56
N ILE A 125 4.44 12.59 -4.24
CA ILE A 125 3.14 13.02 -3.67
C ILE A 125 2.77 14.43 -4.11
N HIS A 126 3.74 15.35 -4.13
CA HIS A 126 3.50 16.74 -4.55
C HIS A 126 2.93 16.81 -5.95
N GLU A 127 3.57 16.14 -6.90
CA GLU A 127 3.17 16.10 -8.31
C GLU A 127 1.84 15.39 -8.47
N ALA A 128 1.68 14.23 -7.81
CA ALA A 128 0.46 13.44 -7.90
C ALA A 128 -0.80 14.22 -7.46
N LEU A 129 -0.70 15.01 -6.40
CA LEU A 129 -1.82 15.82 -5.92
C LEU A 129 -2.26 16.90 -6.93
N VAL A 130 -1.35 17.38 -7.75
CA VAL A 130 -1.63 18.34 -8.84
C VAL A 130 -2.14 17.61 -10.08
N ASP A 131 -1.44 16.57 -10.50
CA ASP A 131 -1.69 15.86 -11.76
C ASP A 131 -3.03 15.11 -11.75
N GLN A 132 -3.41 14.52 -10.63
CA GLN A 132 -4.71 13.87 -10.48
C GLN A 132 -5.88 14.86 -10.60
N ILE A 133 -5.73 16.06 -10.09
CA ILE A 133 -6.74 17.13 -10.29
C ILE A 133 -6.77 17.60 -11.74
N ALA A 134 -5.61 17.68 -12.40
CA ALA A 134 -5.54 18.00 -13.82
C ALA A 134 -6.23 16.93 -14.69
N VAL A 135 -6.08 15.63 -14.34
CA VAL A 135 -6.83 14.53 -15.00
C VAL A 135 -8.34 14.70 -14.81
N LEU A 136 -8.79 15.02 -13.60
CA LEU A 136 -10.21 15.26 -13.31
C LEU A 136 -10.76 16.47 -14.08
N ASP A 137 -9.99 17.54 -14.20
CA ASP A 137 -10.38 18.72 -14.99
C ASP A 137 -10.46 18.40 -16.50
N LEU A 138 -9.49 17.62 -17.00
CA LEU A 138 -9.50 17.14 -18.37
C LEU A 138 -10.71 16.25 -18.66
N PHE A 139 -11.03 15.32 -17.75
CA PHE A 139 -12.22 14.48 -17.85
C PHE A 139 -13.48 15.34 -17.95
N ASN A 140 -13.65 16.31 -17.07
CA ASN A 140 -14.80 17.21 -17.07
C ASN A 140 -14.92 17.99 -18.39
N ALA A 141 -13.81 18.40 -18.97
CA ALA A 141 -13.79 19.16 -20.22
C ALA A 141 -14.09 18.32 -21.46
N GLN A 142 -13.62 17.07 -21.52
CA GLN A 142 -13.72 16.23 -22.72
C GLN A 142 -14.88 15.23 -22.69
N VAL A 143 -15.26 14.75 -21.51
CA VAL A 143 -16.32 13.73 -21.34
C VAL A 143 -17.59 14.35 -20.76
N GLY A 144 -17.42 15.26 -19.79
CA GLY A 144 -18.50 15.88 -19.04
C GLY A 144 -18.35 15.62 -17.53
N LYS A 145 -19.12 16.36 -16.73
CA LYS A 145 -19.07 16.25 -15.28
C LYS A 145 -19.67 14.91 -14.83
N PRO A 146 -18.95 14.10 -14.04
CA PRO A 146 -19.50 12.89 -13.45
C PRO A 146 -20.67 13.20 -12.48
N ASN A 147 -21.58 12.26 -12.35
CA ASN A 147 -22.57 12.28 -11.27
C ASN A 147 -21.90 11.98 -9.92
N ARG A 148 -20.85 11.14 -9.96
CA ARG A 148 -20.02 10.77 -8.80
C ARG A 148 -18.56 10.65 -9.20
N THR A 149 -17.68 11.12 -8.33
CA THR A 149 -16.22 10.94 -8.44
C THR A 149 -15.72 10.24 -7.19
N ILE A 150 -15.13 9.05 -7.36
CA ILE A 150 -14.54 8.27 -6.29
C ILE A 150 -13.02 8.26 -6.48
N ALA A 151 -12.27 8.75 -5.48
CA ALA A 151 -10.82 8.61 -5.46
C ALA A 151 -10.46 7.24 -4.89
N TRP A 152 -9.51 6.55 -5.50
CA TRP A 152 -9.01 5.26 -5.01
C TRP A 152 -7.56 5.03 -5.38
N GLY A 153 -6.87 4.15 -4.68
CA GLY A 153 -5.47 3.89 -4.99
C GLY A 153 -4.78 2.98 -3.99
N HIS A 154 -3.61 2.46 -4.40
CA HIS A 154 -2.81 1.49 -3.65
C HIS A 154 -1.49 2.09 -3.17
N SER A 155 -1.01 1.70 -1.97
CA SER A 155 0.34 2.04 -1.50
C SER A 155 0.56 3.55 -1.40
N LEU A 156 1.58 4.10 -2.08
CA LEU A 156 1.75 5.55 -2.26
C LEU A 156 0.48 6.20 -2.84
N GLY A 157 -0.26 5.49 -3.72
CA GLY A 157 -1.56 5.95 -4.21
C GLY A 157 -2.63 6.03 -3.12
N GLY A 158 -2.49 5.27 -2.05
CA GLY A 158 -3.39 5.36 -0.88
C GLY A 158 -3.22 6.66 -0.11
N ILE A 159 -1.98 7.10 0.18
CA ILE A 159 -1.75 8.43 0.80
C ILE A 159 -2.17 9.55 -0.15
N ILE A 160 -1.92 9.41 -1.47
CA ILE A 160 -2.36 10.39 -2.47
C ILE A 160 -3.90 10.48 -2.47
N THR A 161 -4.60 9.34 -2.48
CA THR A 161 -6.07 9.27 -2.41
C THR A 161 -6.61 10.03 -1.19
N ALA A 162 -6.09 9.72 0.00
CA ALA A 162 -6.48 10.41 1.23
C ALA A 162 -6.11 11.90 1.21
N GLY A 163 -4.95 12.25 0.63
CA GLY A 163 -4.52 13.64 0.47
C GLY A 163 -5.37 14.45 -0.51
N LEU A 164 -5.78 13.84 -1.63
CA LEU A 164 -6.67 14.46 -2.61
C LEU A 164 -7.99 14.87 -1.97
N ILE A 165 -8.61 13.99 -1.20
CA ILE A 165 -9.90 14.25 -0.58
C ILE A 165 -9.81 15.30 0.54
N GLN A 166 -8.73 15.29 1.33
CA GLN A 166 -8.49 16.30 2.35
C GLN A 166 -8.31 17.69 1.75
N ARG A 167 -7.61 17.80 0.60
CA ARG A 167 -7.32 19.08 -0.04
C ARG A 167 -8.42 19.59 -0.94
N ASN A 168 -9.20 18.68 -1.52
CA ASN A 168 -10.20 18.99 -2.53
C ASN A 168 -11.57 18.36 -2.22
N PRO A 169 -12.13 18.53 -0.99
CA PRO A 169 -13.31 17.81 -0.55
C PRO A 169 -14.53 17.97 -1.46
N LYS A 170 -14.64 19.11 -2.16
CA LYS A 170 -15.76 19.40 -3.08
C LYS A 170 -15.64 18.71 -4.46
N ARG A 171 -14.57 17.98 -4.69
CA ARG A 171 -14.30 17.31 -5.97
C ARG A 171 -14.63 15.82 -5.95
N PHE A 172 -14.89 15.26 -4.77
CA PHE A 172 -15.09 13.83 -4.55
C PHE A 172 -16.36 13.56 -3.75
N ASP A 173 -16.90 12.36 -3.90
CA ASP A 173 -18.08 11.88 -3.21
C ASP A 173 -17.76 10.73 -2.25
N ALA A 174 -16.64 10.00 -2.49
CA ALA A 174 -16.13 8.95 -1.62
C ALA A 174 -14.64 8.67 -1.93
N ALA A 175 -13.99 7.89 -1.04
CA ALA A 175 -12.62 7.45 -1.27
C ALA A 175 -12.36 6.03 -0.76
N LEU A 176 -11.47 5.31 -1.49
CA LEU A 176 -10.97 3.98 -1.15
C LEU A 176 -9.42 3.97 -1.18
N PRO A 177 -8.74 4.47 -0.15
CA PRO A 177 -7.31 4.22 0.04
C PRO A 177 -7.07 2.75 0.39
N MET A 178 -6.16 2.07 -0.32
CA MET A 178 -5.81 0.67 -0.08
C MET A 178 -4.34 0.51 0.24
N CYS A 179 -3.99 -0.29 1.28
CA CYS A 179 -2.61 -0.49 1.72
C CYS A 179 -1.82 0.83 1.75
N GLY A 180 -2.49 1.92 2.17
CA GLY A 180 -2.00 3.28 2.06
C GLY A 180 -1.07 3.68 3.19
N VAL A 181 -0.14 4.61 2.90
CA VAL A 181 0.74 5.24 3.91
C VAL A 181 -0.08 6.25 4.73
N LEU A 182 -1.06 5.74 5.47
CA LEU A 182 -2.10 6.55 6.11
C LEU A 182 -1.69 7.16 7.46
N SER A 183 -0.47 6.89 7.93
CA SER A 183 0.16 7.65 9.02
C SER A 183 0.73 9.01 8.53
N GLY A 184 0.79 9.22 7.21
CA GLY A 184 1.40 10.41 6.61
C GLY A 184 2.91 10.29 6.40
N GLY A 185 3.46 11.22 5.60
CA GLY A 185 4.86 11.16 5.19
C GLY A 185 5.85 11.31 6.34
N VAL A 186 5.62 12.21 7.28
CA VAL A 186 6.51 12.45 8.44
C VAL A 186 6.57 11.22 9.34
N ALA A 187 5.42 10.68 9.74
CA ALA A 187 5.32 9.53 10.63
C ALA A 187 6.00 8.29 10.04
N THR A 188 5.66 7.95 8.80
CA THR A 188 6.24 6.78 8.09
C THR A 188 7.77 6.86 7.99
N TRP A 189 8.32 8.02 7.60
CA TRP A 189 9.76 8.14 7.45
C TRP A 189 10.51 8.25 8.79
N ASN A 190 9.85 8.66 9.87
CA ASN A 190 10.38 8.56 11.22
C ASN A 190 10.44 7.10 11.69
N GLN A 191 9.41 6.29 11.45
CA GLN A 191 9.41 4.86 11.76
C GLN A 191 10.51 4.12 10.96
N ALA A 192 10.64 4.40 9.67
CA ALA A 192 11.71 3.85 8.84
C ALA A 192 13.12 4.25 9.35
N LEU A 193 13.28 5.49 9.84
CA LEU A 193 14.52 5.93 10.46
C LEU A 193 14.83 5.12 11.72
N ASP A 194 13.86 4.82 12.57
CA ASP A 194 14.09 4.08 13.81
C ASP A 194 14.61 2.66 13.55
N SER A 195 14.04 1.95 12.57
CA SER A 195 14.54 0.63 12.12
C SER A 195 15.96 0.73 11.56
N ALA A 196 16.21 1.72 10.69
CA ALA A 196 17.54 1.96 10.11
C ALA A 196 18.59 2.34 11.16
N PHE A 197 18.20 3.18 12.13
CA PHE A 197 19.05 3.61 13.23
C PHE A 197 19.42 2.43 14.15
N ALA A 198 18.44 1.61 14.51
CA ALA A 198 18.68 0.42 15.31
C ALA A 198 19.59 -0.56 14.57
N PHE A 199 19.32 -0.83 13.29
CA PHE A 199 20.18 -1.68 12.47
C PHE A 199 21.63 -1.16 12.42
N LYS A 200 21.84 0.11 12.08
CA LYS A 200 23.18 0.72 12.05
C LYS A 200 23.87 0.64 13.41
N THR A 201 23.19 0.96 14.48
CA THR A 201 23.76 0.99 15.82
C THR A 201 24.21 -0.38 16.28
N LEU A 202 23.42 -1.42 15.98
CA LEU A 202 23.71 -2.79 16.42
C LEU A 202 24.71 -3.55 15.52
N PHE A 203 24.83 -3.18 14.24
CA PHE A 203 25.64 -3.93 13.27
C PHE A 203 26.76 -3.12 12.62
N ASN A 204 26.73 -1.79 12.66
CA ASN A 204 27.72 -0.93 12.01
C ASN A 204 28.04 0.33 12.83
N PHE A 205 28.08 0.20 14.15
CA PHE A 205 28.38 1.32 15.05
C PHE A 205 29.73 1.99 14.67
N GLY A 206 29.69 3.31 14.43
CA GLY A 206 30.86 4.07 13.95
C GLY A 206 31.30 3.76 12.52
N GLY A 207 30.64 2.81 11.82
CA GLY A 207 30.97 2.43 10.46
C GLY A 207 30.28 3.30 9.39
N PRO A 208 30.57 3.04 8.10
CA PRO A 208 30.20 3.93 6.98
C PRO A 208 28.75 3.83 6.52
N LEU A 209 27.92 2.91 7.04
CA LEU A 209 26.51 2.82 6.66
C LEU A 209 25.79 4.13 6.94
N GLN A 210 25.16 4.72 5.93
CA GLN A 210 24.40 5.96 6.04
C GLN A 210 22.91 5.64 6.20
N VAL A 211 22.25 6.23 7.21
CA VAL A 211 20.81 6.12 7.45
C VAL A 211 20.08 7.41 7.12
N VAL A 212 20.79 8.52 7.00
CA VAL A 212 20.37 9.82 6.48
C VAL A 212 21.52 10.44 5.68
N HIS A 213 21.24 11.45 4.85
CA HIS A 213 22.19 12.12 3.97
C HIS A 213 22.98 11.14 3.10
N ILE A 214 22.25 10.21 2.49
CA ILE A 214 22.82 9.12 1.68
C ILE A 214 23.44 9.68 0.41
N THR A 215 24.78 9.63 0.30
CA THR A 215 25.54 10.22 -0.82
C THR A 215 25.80 9.24 -1.97
N ASN A 216 25.80 7.93 -1.69
CA ASN A 216 25.94 6.86 -2.67
C ASN A 216 24.88 5.78 -2.43
N PRO A 217 23.65 5.95 -2.96
CA PRO A 217 22.54 5.03 -2.68
C PRO A 217 22.86 3.57 -2.98
N THR A 218 23.47 3.29 -4.14
CA THR A 218 23.84 1.91 -4.53
C THR A 218 24.89 1.30 -3.61
N GLY A 219 25.96 2.02 -3.31
CA GLY A 219 27.01 1.52 -2.42
C GLY A 219 26.53 1.35 -0.98
N ASN A 220 25.68 2.25 -0.51
CA ASN A 220 25.09 2.20 0.83
C ASN A 220 24.13 0.98 0.96
N PHE A 221 23.28 0.74 -0.04
CA PHE A 221 22.41 -0.43 -0.08
C PHE A 221 23.19 -1.74 -0.10
N LEU A 222 24.23 -1.85 -0.94
CA LEU A 222 25.08 -3.05 -0.99
C LEU A 222 25.77 -3.33 0.34
N LEU A 223 26.20 -2.29 1.04
CA LEU A 223 26.76 -2.43 2.39
C LEU A 223 25.68 -2.91 3.38
N ALA A 224 24.49 -2.35 3.34
CA ALA A 224 23.39 -2.79 4.19
C ALA A 224 23.04 -4.26 3.97
N GLU A 225 22.98 -4.71 2.71
CA GLU A 225 22.76 -6.12 2.36
C GLU A 225 23.85 -7.06 2.88
N GLN A 226 25.13 -6.64 2.82
CA GLN A 226 26.24 -7.42 3.36
C GLN A 226 26.13 -7.56 4.88
N LEU A 227 25.79 -6.48 5.57
CA LEU A 227 25.60 -6.46 7.03
C LEU A 227 24.39 -7.31 7.42
N LEU A 228 23.29 -7.22 6.68
CA LEU A 228 22.08 -8.02 6.89
C LEU A 228 22.36 -9.51 6.74
N ALA A 229 23.07 -9.92 5.69
CA ALA A 229 23.46 -11.31 5.48
C ALA A 229 24.38 -11.83 6.58
N ALA A 230 25.37 -11.02 7.01
CA ALA A 230 26.26 -11.37 8.11
C ALA A 230 25.51 -11.51 9.44
N ALA A 231 24.58 -10.59 9.73
CA ALA A 231 23.72 -10.66 10.91
C ALA A 231 22.86 -11.93 10.93
N ASN A 232 22.23 -12.28 9.81
CA ASN A 232 21.38 -13.46 9.69
C ASN A 232 22.15 -14.79 9.88
N ALA A 233 23.47 -14.79 9.70
CA ALA A 233 24.30 -15.99 9.82
C ALA A 233 24.44 -16.52 11.25
N THR A 234 24.15 -15.73 12.28
CA THR A 234 24.33 -16.11 13.69
C THR A 234 23.04 -15.97 14.52
N PRO A 235 22.84 -16.77 15.58
CA PRO A 235 21.69 -16.60 16.48
C PRO A 235 21.64 -15.19 17.10
N GLN A 236 22.80 -14.63 17.48
CA GLN A 236 22.92 -13.30 18.06
C GLN A 236 22.53 -12.22 17.06
N GLY A 237 22.99 -12.35 15.81
CA GLY A 237 22.61 -11.43 14.74
C GLY A 237 21.12 -11.48 14.44
N ARG A 238 20.51 -12.67 14.36
CA ARG A 238 19.06 -12.79 14.14
C ARG A 238 18.24 -12.16 15.27
N ALA A 239 18.66 -12.34 16.54
CA ALA A 239 17.98 -11.70 17.65
C ALA A 239 18.01 -10.16 17.54
N ARG A 240 19.17 -9.58 17.22
CA ARG A 240 19.32 -8.13 17.02
C ARG A 240 18.61 -7.63 15.76
N LEU A 241 18.51 -8.44 14.68
CA LEU A 241 17.67 -8.11 13.51
C LEU A 241 16.20 -8.03 13.89
N ALA A 242 15.70 -9.00 14.67
CA ALA A 242 14.33 -8.95 15.16
C ALA A 242 14.06 -7.69 15.99
N LEU A 243 15.03 -7.24 16.83
CA LEU A 243 14.91 -5.96 17.54
C LEU A 243 14.86 -4.76 16.58
N ALA A 244 15.75 -4.69 15.58
CA ALA A 244 15.73 -3.60 14.61
C ALA A 244 14.42 -3.58 13.80
N ASN A 245 13.94 -4.74 13.38
CA ASN A 245 12.70 -4.91 12.62
C ASN A 245 11.44 -4.58 13.47
N SER A 246 11.52 -4.76 14.80
CA SER A 246 10.42 -4.46 15.72
C SER A 246 10.05 -2.97 15.76
N PHE A 247 10.99 -2.06 15.45
CA PHE A 247 10.69 -0.63 15.34
C PHE A 247 9.95 -0.25 14.06
N GLY A 248 9.90 -1.15 13.08
CA GLY A 248 9.06 -1.05 11.88
C GLY A 248 7.77 -1.87 11.97
N ASP A 249 7.57 -2.63 13.06
CA ASP A 249 6.49 -3.62 13.22
C ASP A 249 6.42 -4.60 12.02
N LEU A 250 7.61 -5.07 11.54
CA LEU A 250 7.66 -6.01 10.42
C LEU A 250 6.91 -7.30 10.73
N PRO A 251 5.97 -7.73 9.86
CA PRO A 251 5.19 -8.94 10.10
C PRO A 251 6.05 -10.20 9.93
N GLY A 252 5.73 -11.23 10.70
CA GLY A 252 6.35 -12.54 10.62
C GLY A 252 5.86 -13.41 9.46
N TRP A 253 5.16 -12.85 8.48
CA TRP A 253 4.61 -13.54 7.31
C TRP A 253 4.92 -12.77 6.03
N PHE A 254 5.69 -13.36 5.11
CA PHE A 254 6.18 -12.68 3.89
C PHE A 254 5.47 -13.14 2.62
N ASN A 255 5.31 -14.45 2.42
CA ASN A 255 4.81 -15.01 1.17
C ASN A 255 3.36 -15.45 1.30
N PRO A 256 2.41 -14.83 0.55
CA PRO A 256 0.99 -15.17 0.61
C PRO A 256 0.68 -16.60 0.13
N ALA A 257 1.59 -17.24 -0.63
CA ALA A 257 1.45 -18.63 -1.06
C ALA A 257 1.90 -19.65 0.01
N SER A 258 2.50 -19.17 1.11
CA SER A 258 2.91 -20.00 2.25
C SER A 258 1.94 -19.82 3.40
N PRO A 259 1.71 -20.85 4.24
CA PRO A 259 0.94 -20.68 5.47
C PRO A 259 1.58 -19.62 6.38
N GLU A 260 0.76 -18.89 7.11
CA GLU A 260 1.22 -18.02 8.17
C GLU A 260 1.95 -18.83 9.24
N PRO A 261 3.15 -18.39 9.70
CA PRO A 261 3.82 -19.03 10.83
C PRO A 261 2.96 -18.99 12.09
N ALA A 262 2.98 -20.06 12.87
CA ALA A 262 2.26 -20.07 14.14
C ALA A 262 2.76 -18.94 15.06
N ALA A 263 1.87 -18.42 15.91
CA ALA A 263 2.13 -17.27 16.78
C ALA A 263 3.35 -17.42 17.72
N ASN A 264 3.80 -18.67 17.97
CA ASN A 264 4.99 -18.97 18.78
C ASN A 264 6.15 -19.57 17.96
N ASP A 265 6.04 -19.64 16.64
CA ASP A 265 7.13 -20.04 15.74
C ASP A 265 8.01 -18.84 15.38
N PHE A 266 8.69 -18.31 16.39
CA PHE A 266 9.53 -17.12 16.26
C PHE A 266 10.69 -17.31 15.29
N ALA A 267 11.16 -18.53 15.06
CA ALA A 267 12.21 -18.79 14.08
C ALA A 267 11.71 -18.56 12.65
N SER A 268 10.51 -19.05 12.33
CA SER A 268 9.89 -18.81 11.02
C SER A 268 9.48 -17.35 10.85
N GLN A 269 8.98 -16.69 11.90
CA GLN A 269 8.65 -15.26 11.86
C GLN A 269 9.90 -14.43 11.56
N ALA A 270 11.01 -14.62 12.28
CA ALA A 270 12.27 -13.93 12.02
C ALA A 270 12.82 -14.20 10.61
N ALA A 271 12.66 -15.42 10.09
CA ALA A 271 13.06 -15.73 8.70
C ALA A 271 12.23 -14.97 7.67
N ASN A 272 10.92 -14.79 7.89
CA ASN A 272 10.06 -13.98 7.03
C ASN A 272 10.37 -12.47 7.14
N GLN A 273 10.65 -11.97 8.35
CA GLN A 273 11.09 -10.59 8.57
C GLN A 273 12.43 -10.30 7.88
N PHE A 274 13.35 -11.27 7.88
CA PHE A 274 14.59 -11.15 7.10
C PHE A 274 14.30 -10.98 5.61
N LEU A 275 13.32 -11.71 5.05
CA LEU A 275 12.92 -11.55 3.64
C LEU A 275 12.28 -10.19 3.37
N TRP A 276 11.46 -9.68 4.29
CA TRP A 276 10.90 -8.33 4.22
C TRP A 276 12.03 -7.29 4.19
N ALA A 277 12.94 -7.34 5.16
CA ALA A 277 14.07 -6.42 5.22
C ALA A 277 14.90 -6.48 3.92
N GLN A 278 15.27 -7.68 3.46
CA GLN A 278 16.15 -7.86 2.31
C GLN A 278 15.52 -7.42 0.99
N GLN A 279 14.28 -7.86 0.73
CA GLN A 279 13.69 -7.71 -0.62
C GLN A 279 12.89 -6.42 -0.78
N VAL A 280 12.45 -5.82 0.34
CA VAL A 280 11.49 -4.72 0.32
C VAL A 280 11.99 -3.49 1.08
N ASP A 281 12.26 -3.59 2.41
CA ASP A 281 12.49 -2.40 3.21
C ASP A 281 13.86 -1.77 3.01
N PHE A 282 14.92 -2.58 2.93
CA PHE A 282 16.29 -2.06 2.77
C PHE A 282 16.51 -1.25 1.51
N PRO A 283 15.93 -1.61 0.33
CA PRO A 283 15.93 -0.71 -0.82
C PRO A 283 15.34 0.68 -0.51
N PHE A 284 14.22 0.74 0.21
CA PHE A 284 13.60 2.03 0.58
C PHE A 284 14.45 2.79 1.59
N ILE A 285 14.89 2.13 2.66
CA ILE A 285 15.57 2.76 3.79
C ILE A 285 17.00 3.17 3.43
N PHE A 286 17.75 2.33 2.71
CA PHE A 286 19.18 2.52 2.47
C PHE A 286 19.55 2.98 1.06
N ALA A 287 18.58 3.07 0.14
CA ALA A 287 18.81 3.62 -1.20
C ALA A 287 17.79 4.69 -1.59
N PHE A 288 16.49 4.38 -1.65
CA PHE A 288 15.47 5.29 -2.17
C PHE A 288 15.20 6.50 -1.25
N ARG A 289 15.57 6.39 0.02
CA ARG A 289 15.62 7.54 0.93
C ARG A 289 16.42 8.73 0.37
N ALA A 290 17.49 8.48 -0.39
CA ALA A 290 18.26 9.55 -1.01
C ALA A 290 17.45 10.43 -1.99
N GLU A 291 16.49 9.84 -2.71
CA GLU A 291 15.55 10.57 -3.58
C GLU A 291 14.60 11.43 -2.75
N LEU A 292 14.07 10.88 -1.66
CA LEU A 292 13.24 11.65 -0.73
C LEU A 292 14.01 12.86 -0.16
N GLU A 293 15.23 12.66 0.32
CA GLU A 293 16.07 13.72 0.90
C GLU A 293 16.42 14.80 -0.15
N PHE A 294 16.72 14.36 -1.39
CA PHE A 294 16.91 15.29 -2.50
C PHE A 294 15.65 16.13 -2.77
N ARG A 295 14.50 15.50 -2.82
CA ARG A 295 13.19 16.14 -3.06
C ARG A 295 12.80 17.10 -1.93
N ALA A 296 13.02 16.69 -0.68
CA ALA A 296 12.70 17.49 0.49
C ALA A 296 13.75 18.59 0.79
N GLY A 297 14.89 18.57 0.10
CA GLY A 297 16.00 19.49 0.33
C GLY A 297 16.80 19.23 1.61
N GLY A 298 16.73 18.00 2.15
CA GLY A 298 17.43 17.58 3.36
C GLY A 298 16.78 16.35 4.00
N ASN A 299 17.25 15.97 5.18
CA ASN A 299 16.72 14.86 5.97
C ASN A 299 15.41 15.24 6.68
N PRO A 300 14.24 14.65 6.33
CA PRO A 300 12.96 14.98 6.95
C PRO A 300 12.66 14.20 8.23
N SER A 301 13.59 13.38 8.75
CA SER A 301 13.31 12.46 9.84
C SER A 301 14.24 12.69 11.04
N TRP A 302 13.72 12.40 12.25
CA TRP A 302 14.45 12.53 13.50
C TRP A 302 14.13 11.41 14.48
N ASN A 303 15.07 11.14 15.39
CA ASN A 303 14.85 10.29 16.55
C ASN A 303 15.33 10.94 17.87
N THR A 304 15.58 12.25 17.85
CA THR A 304 15.78 13.04 19.07
C THR A 304 14.55 12.91 19.97
N GLY A 305 14.76 12.66 21.26
CA GLY A 305 13.68 12.44 22.22
C GLY A 305 13.04 11.06 22.24
N VAL A 306 13.36 10.18 21.28
CA VAL A 306 12.83 8.81 21.27
C VAL A 306 13.42 7.97 22.39
N ASN A 307 12.57 7.29 23.15
CA ASN A 307 12.95 6.25 24.09
C ASN A 307 12.74 4.88 23.45
N TYR A 308 13.80 4.22 22.99
CA TYR A 308 13.72 2.93 22.30
C TYR A 308 13.21 1.79 23.18
N ARG A 309 13.34 1.89 24.51
CA ARG A 309 12.71 0.92 25.43
C ARG A 309 11.19 1.06 25.40
N GLU A 310 10.67 2.27 25.53
CA GLU A 310 9.22 2.53 25.45
C GLU A 310 8.67 2.13 24.08
N GLN A 311 9.38 2.49 23.00
CA GLN A 311 8.95 2.14 21.65
C GLN A 311 8.91 0.62 21.45
N PHE A 312 9.89 -0.11 21.94
CA PHE A 312 9.92 -1.57 21.92
C PHE A 312 8.75 -2.20 22.71
N GLU A 313 8.37 -1.64 23.86
CA GLU A 313 7.25 -2.15 24.66
C GLU A 313 5.89 -2.00 23.92
N HIS A 314 5.78 -1.08 22.98
CA HIS A 314 4.58 -0.90 22.16
C HIS A 314 4.60 -1.68 20.84
N SER A 315 5.75 -2.26 20.46
CA SER A 315 5.87 -3.07 19.24
C SER A 315 5.13 -4.40 19.36
N VAL A 316 4.49 -4.80 18.27
CA VAL A 316 3.81 -6.10 18.15
C VAL A 316 4.77 -7.29 18.19
N ASN A 317 6.06 -7.07 17.91
CA ASN A 317 7.11 -8.11 17.85
C ASN A 317 7.77 -8.40 19.20
N GLY A 318 7.32 -7.79 20.30
CA GLY A 318 7.99 -7.86 21.61
C GLY A 318 8.21 -9.29 22.13
N ALA A 319 7.23 -10.20 21.94
CA ALA A 319 7.33 -11.59 22.36
C ALA A 319 8.41 -12.36 21.59
N GLU A 320 8.47 -12.18 20.28
CA GLU A 320 9.45 -12.76 19.38
C GLU A 320 10.86 -12.31 19.74
N VAL A 321 11.08 -11.00 19.85
CA VAL A 321 12.40 -10.41 20.20
C VAL A 321 12.91 -10.97 21.52
N ARG A 322 12.09 -10.97 22.58
CA ARG A 322 12.48 -11.50 23.90
C ARG A 322 12.86 -12.98 23.83
N ALA A 323 12.12 -13.78 23.06
CA ALA A 323 12.40 -15.19 22.88
C ALA A 323 13.73 -15.44 22.14
N LEU A 324 13.98 -14.71 21.06
CA LEU A 324 15.21 -14.82 20.27
C LEU A 324 16.43 -14.34 21.04
N TYR A 325 16.34 -13.25 21.83
CA TYR A 325 17.41 -12.78 22.72
C TYR A 325 17.74 -13.83 23.76
N LYS A 326 16.73 -14.40 24.44
CA LYS A 326 16.94 -15.48 25.41
C LYS A 326 17.62 -16.70 24.78
N GLN A 327 17.20 -17.10 23.58
CA GLN A 327 17.78 -18.22 22.85
C GLN A 327 19.23 -17.97 22.44
N ALA A 328 19.54 -16.72 22.05
CA ALA A 328 20.87 -16.29 21.65
C ALA A 328 21.83 -16.05 22.82
N GLY A 329 21.34 -16.07 24.07
CA GLY A 329 22.12 -15.76 25.27
C GLY A 329 22.55 -14.30 25.34
N LEU A 330 21.73 -13.39 24.78
CA LEU A 330 21.94 -11.93 24.82
C LEU A 330 21.08 -11.29 25.90
N ASP A 331 21.55 -10.15 26.42
CA ASP A 331 20.75 -9.26 27.23
C ASP A 331 20.08 -8.19 26.33
N LEU A 332 18.77 -8.17 26.33
CA LEU A 332 17.99 -7.21 25.54
C LEU A 332 18.14 -5.78 26.08
N GLU A 333 18.24 -5.65 27.40
CA GLU A 333 18.37 -4.35 28.06
C GLU A 333 19.68 -3.65 27.69
N ASP A 334 20.77 -4.39 27.52
CA ASP A 334 22.06 -3.85 27.08
C ASP A 334 21.98 -3.23 25.69
N ASP A 335 21.29 -3.90 24.74
CA ASP A 335 21.11 -3.39 23.38
C ASP A 335 20.13 -2.20 23.36
N LEU A 336 19.03 -2.22 24.13
CA LEU A 336 18.11 -1.08 24.27
C LEU A 336 18.80 0.14 24.92
N GLU A 337 19.65 -0.08 25.92
CA GLU A 337 20.45 0.97 26.51
C GLU A 337 21.47 1.55 25.51
N THR A 338 22.09 0.68 24.71
CA THR A 338 22.99 1.08 23.61
C THR A 338 22.27 1.98 22.60
N LEU A 339 21.06 1.61 22.17
CA LEU A 339 20.23 2.43 21.30
C LEU A 339 19.89 3.78 21.94
N ASN A 340 19.54 3.78 23.23
CA ASN A 340 19.20 5.01 23.96
C ASN A 340 20.39 5.95 24.20
N LYS A 341 21.61 5.42 24.27
CA LYS A 341 22.86 6.21 24.44
C LYS A 341 23.47 6.65 23.11
N ALA A 342 23.12 6.04 22.01
CA ALA A 342 23.68 6.38 20.70
C ALA A 342 23.32 7.81 20.27
N ALA A 343 24.21 8.44 19.49
CA ALA A 343 24.01 9.80 18.99
C ALA A 343 22.73 9.90 18.15
N ARG A 344 21.90 10.87 18.49
CA ARG A 344 20.58 11.07 17.84
C ARG A 344 20.71 11.77 16.51
N ILE A 345 19.74 11.54 15.66
CA ILE A 345 19.57 12.18 14.35
C ILE A 345 18.49 13.25 14.49
N SER A 346 18.82 14.47 14.07
CA SER A 346 17.88 15.58 13.96
C SER A 346 17.44 15.74 12.52
N ALA A 347 16.22 16.19 12.30
CA ALA A 347 15.73 16.53 10.98
C ALA A 347 16.17 17.92 10.53
N ASP A 348 16.20 18.15 9.23
CA ASP A 348 16.28 19.48 8.61
C ASP A 348 14.87 20.09 8.61
N PRO A 349 14.65 21.24 9.29
CA PRO A 349 13.28 21.79 9.44
C PRO A 349 12.57 22.04 8.10
N ASN A 350 13.31 22.47 7.07
CA ASN A 350 12.72 22.69 5.73
C ASN A 350 12.27 21.39 5.08
N ALA A 351 12.98 20.28 5.31
CA ALA A 351 12.61 18.98 4.80
C ALA A 351 11.38 18.40 5.52
N VAL A 352 11.26 18.62 6.83
CA VAL A 352 10.03 18.29 7.58
C VAL A 352 8.84 19.07 7.02
N ASN A 353 8.99 20.38 6.88
CA ASN A 353 7.95 21.27 6.32
C ASN A 353 7.53 20.85 4.90
N TYR A 354 8.47 20.36 4.07
CA TYR A 354 8.11 19.80 2.76
C TYR A 354 7.16 18.60 2.89
N LEU A 355 7.44 17.65 3.81
CA LEU A 355 6.54 16.51 4.04
C LEU A 355 5.20 16.94 4.64
N GLU A 356 5.19 17.86 5.60
CA GLU A 356 3.96 18.42 6.18
C GLU A 356 3.08 19.08 5.12
N GLN A 357 3.68 19.90 4.23
CA GLN A 357 2.98 20.51 3.12
C GLN A 357 2.50 19.52 2.06
N ASN A 358 3.12 18.35 1.96
CA ASN A 358 2.75 17.34 0.98
C ASN A 358 1.98 16.16 1.56
N ILE A 359 1.55 16.14 2.72
CA ILE A 359 0.50 15.41 3.42
C ILE A 359 0.96 14.96 4.82
N ILE A 360 0.39 15.62 5.79
CA ILE A 360 0.02 15.08 7.09
C ILE A 360 -1.51 15.12 7.19
N PHE A 361 -2.09 14.19 7.91
CA PHE A 361 -3.55 14.10 8.00
C PHE A 361 -4.09 14.95 9.15
N ASN A 362 -5.24 15.58 8.92
CA ASN A 362 -5.98 16.35 9.91
C ASN A 362 -7.32 15.69 10.30
N GLY A 363 -7.63 14.52 9.70
CA GLY A 363 -8.87 13.80 9.96
C GLY A 363 -10.14 14.44 9.42
N ASP A 364 -10.02 15.53 8.67
CA ASP A 364 -11.16 16.27 8.13
C ASP A 364 -11.63 15.60 6.84
N ILE A 365 -12.67 14.78 6.95
CA ILE A 365 -13.30 14.07 5.84
C ILE A 365 -14.79 14.44 5.79
N ASP A 366 -15.28 14.83 4.61
CA ASP A 366 -16.65 15.33 4.40
C ASP A 366 -17.62 14.25 3.90
N PHE A 367 -17.12 13.08 3.51
CA PHE A 367 -17.88 12.00 2.87
C PHE A 367 -17.32 10.62 3.24
N PRO A 368 -18.00 9.51 2.85
CA PRO A 368 -17.57 8.16 3.21
C PRO A 368 -16.16 7.82 2.70
N VAL A 369 -15.34 7.30 3.59
CA VAL A 369 -14.02 6.72 3.30
C VAL A 369 -14.02 5.28 3.78
N LEU A 370 -13.70 4.36 2.89
CA LEU A 370 -13.45 2.96 3.19
C LEU A 370 -11.96 2.68 2.96
N THR A 371 -11.24 2.19 3.95
CA THR A 371 -9.87 1.74 3.73
C THR A 371 -9.78 0.23 3.71
N MET A 372 -8.78 -0.33 3.01
CA MET A 372 -8.53 -1.77 2.95
C MET A 372 -7.03 -2.04 3.09
N HIS A 373 -6.66 -2.99 3.96
CA HIS A 373 -5.26 -3.33 4.21
C HIS A 373 -5.03 -4.82 4.34
N THR A 374 -3.87 -5.33 3.88
CA THR A 374 -3.43 -6.70 4.15
C THR A 374 -2.76 -6.77 5.53
N GLU A 375 -3.07 -7.83 6.30
CA GLU A 375 -2.51 -7.99 7.65
C GLU A 375 -0.99 -8.10 7.65
N GLY A 376 -0.45 -8.93 6.77
CA GLY A 376 0.98 -9.18 6.69
C GLY A 376 1.69 -8.27 5.70
N ASP A 377 1.44 -6.96 5.75
CA ASP A 377 2.12 -5.96 4.94
C ASP A 377 3.36 -5.43 5.67
N GLY A 378 4.56 -5.76 5.17
CA GLY A 378 5.81 -5.32 5.76
C GLY A 378 6.33 -3.99 5.20
N LEU A 379 5.89 -3.56 4.00
CA LEU A 379 6.32 -2.27 3.45
C LEU A 379 5.55 -1.10 4.04
N VAL A 380 4.21 -1.23 4.07
CA VAL A 380 3.32 -0.26 4.72
C VAL A 380 2.58 -1.01 5.82
N SER A 381 3.08 -0.93 7.03
CA SER A 381 2.51 -1.68 8.15
C SER A 381 1.02 -1.36 8.35
N ASN A 382 0.23 -2.38 8.70
CA ASN A 382 -1.22 -2.21 8.91
C ASN A 382 -1.56 -1.22 10.03
N GLN A 383 -0.61 -0.88 10.92
CA GLN A 383 -0.75 0.15 11.95
C GLN A 383 -0.97 1.56 11.37
N ASN A 384 -0.64 1.79 10.09
CA ASN A 384 -1.04 3.01 9.38
C ASN A 384 -2.55 3.25 9.45
N GLU A 385 -3.35 2.18 9.46
CA GLU A 385 -4.81 2.25 9.60
C GLU A 385 -5.22 2.78 10.99
N SER A 386 -4.50 2.42 12.05
CA SER A 386 -4.79 2.95 13.39
C SER A 386 -4.45 4.42 13.49
N ALA A 387 -3.33 4.88 12.92
CA ALA A 387 -2.98 6.29 12.88
C ALA A 387 -4.07 7.13 12.17
N TYR A 388 -4.54 6.65 11.01
CA TYR A 388 -5.60 7.36 10.28
C TYR A 388 -6.94 7.36 11.03
N ARG A 389 -7.32 6.24 11.64
CA ARG A 389 -8.52 6.15 12.48
C ARG A 389 -8.44 7.14 13.63
N ASP A 390 -7.29 7.25 14.27
CA ASP A 390 -7.13 8.09 15.45
C ASP A 390 -7.23 9.57 15.11
N VAL A 391 -6.61 10.04 14.02
CA VAL A 391 -6.73 11.43 13.56
C VAL A 391 -8.14 11.75 13.08
N VAL A 392 -8.82 10.84 12.38
CA VAL A 392 -10.23 11.01 11.95
C VAL A 392 -11.17 11.09 13.17
N ARG A 393 -10.90 10.29 14.21
CA ARG A 393 -11.66 10.34 15.47
C ARG A 393 -11.39 11.65 16.22
N GLU A 394 -10.14 12.14 16.29
CA GLU A 394 -9.81 13.41 16.93
C GLU A 394 -10.52 14.57 16.23
N ALA A 395 -10.71 14.51 14.92
CA ALA A 395 -11.50 15.46 14.15
C ALA A 395 -13.02 15.27 14.29
N GLY A 396 -13.50 14.18 14.95
CA GLY A 396 -14.94 13.92 15.16
C GLY A 396 -15.66 13.32 13.95
N ASN A 397 -14.94 12.74 13.00
CA ASN A 397 -15.46 12.25 11.72
C ASN A 397 -15.54 10.71 11.62
N GLU A 398 -15.37 9.96 12.72
CA GLU A 398 -15.32 8.49 12.76
C GLU A 398 -16.53 7.78 12.13
N ARG A 399 -17.68 8.44 12.06
CA ARG A 399 -18.89 7.91 11.40
C ARG A 399 -18.73 7.73 9.89
N LEU A 400 -17.83 8.51 9.26
CA LEU A 400 -17.56 8.52 7.83
C LEU A 400 -16.47 7.52 7.43
N LEU A 401 -15.66 7.03 8.38
CA LEU A 401 -14.60 6.07 8.14
C LEU A 401 -15.04 4.64 8.46
N ARG A 402 -14.70 3.70 7.57
CA ARG A 402 -14.67 2.26 7.84
C ARG A 402 -13.38 1.67 7.34
N GLN A 403 -12.91 0.63 8.02
CA GLN A 403 -11.66 -0.07 7.71
C GLN A 403 -11.93 -1.56 7.61
N ILE A 404 -11.48 -2.18 6.52
CA ILE A 404 -11.61 -3.62 6.27
C ILE A 404 -10.22 -4.22 6.04
N PHE A 405 -10.04 -5.47 6.42
CA PHE A 405 -8.74 -6.12 6.40
C PHE A 405 -8.81 -7.46 5.69
N VAL A 406 -7.69 -7.82 5.03
CA VAL A 406 -7.52 -9.09 4.33
C VAL A 406 -6.41 -9.89 5.02
N HIS A 407 -6.73 -11.11 5.46
CA HIS A 407 -5.79 -12.04 6.09
C HIS A 407 -4.88 -12.67 5.04
N ARG A 408 -3.85 -11.93 4.67
CA ARG A 408 -2.87 -12.32 3.66
C ARG A 408 -1.56 -11.59 3.88
N ALA A 409 -0.44 -12.29 3.62
CA ALA A 409 0.87 -11.67 3.55
C ALA A 409 1.05 -10.84 2.28
N GLY A 410 1.98 -9.92 2.32
CA GLY A 410 2.41 -9.14 1.16
C GLY A 410 1.78 -7.75 1.10
N HIS A 411 2.52 -6.84 0.48
CA HIS A 411 2.07 -5.47 0.28
C HIS A 411 1.02 -5.41 -0.81
N CYS A 412 -0.18 -4.93 -0.48
CA CYS A 412 -1.29 -4.74 -1.42
C CYS A 412 -1.72 -6.02 -2.16
N THR A 413 -1.58 -7.20 -1.58
CA THR A 413 -1.88 -8.48 -2.23
C THR A 413 -3.38 -8.80 -2.24
N PHE A 414 -4.20 -7.86 -2.69
CA PHE A 414 -5.64 -8.05 -2.87
C PHE A 414 -5.94 -8.81 -4.15
N THR A 415 -7.02 -9.61 -4.14
CA THR A 415 -7.58 -10.15 -5.37
C THR A 415 -8.45 -9.10 -6.07
N PRO A 416 -8.66 -9.20 -7.40
CA PRO A 416 -9.64 -8.35 -8.08
C PRO A 416 -11.03 -8.41 -7.43
N ALA A 417 -11.45 -9.60 -6.97
CA ALA A 417 -12.73 -9.77 -6.30
C ALA A 417 -12.82 -8.98 -4.97
N GLU A 418 -11.78 -9.00 -4.15
CA GLU A 418 -11.71 -8.23 -2.90
C GLU A 418 -11.75 -6.71 -3.17
N THR A 419 -11.00 -6.24 -4.17
CA THR A 419 -11.00 -4.83 -4.60
C THR A 419 -12.37 -4.38 -5.08
N ILE A 420 -13.03 -5.19 -5.93
CA ILE A 420 -14.37 -4.90 -6.44
C ILE A 420 -15.38 -4.88 -5.29
N THR A 421 -15.35 -5.87 -4.40
CA THR A 421 -16.23 -5.92 -3.22
C THR A 421 -16.09 -4.65 -2.36
N ALA A 422 -14.87 -4.17 -2.13
CA ALA A 422 -14.65 -2.92 -1.39
C ALA A 422 -15.27 -1.71 -2.11
N LEU A 423 -15.08 -1.60 -3.45
CA LEU A 423 -15.69 -0.53 -4.25
C LEU A 423 -17.22 -0.61 -4.25
N GLU A 424 -17.82 -1.79 -4.43
CA GLU A 424 -19.27 -1.98 -4.45
C GLU A 424 -19.91 -1.62 -3.10
N ASN A 425 -19.27 -1.98 -1.97
CA ASN A 425 -19.73 -1.61 -0.64
C ASN A 425 -19.62 -0.09 -0.39
N LEU A 426 -18.57 0.56 -0.88
CA LEU A 426 -18.45 2.02 -0.81
C LEU A 426 -19.52 2.72 -1.67
N ILE A 427 -19.80 2.21 -2.85
CA ILE A 427 -20.89 2.70 -3.73
C ILE A 427 -22.24 2.47 -3.06
N GLY A 428 -22.48 1.31 -2.47
CA GLY A 428 -23.70 1.00 -1.70
C GLY A 428 -23.91 1.99 -0.54
N ARG A 429 -22.84 2.45 0.11
CA ARG A 429 -22.89 3.53 1.11
C ARG A 429 -23.36 4.86 0.51
N LEU A 430 -22.90 5.19 -0.69
CA LEU A 430 -23.36 6.40 -1.41
C LEU A 430 -24.82 6.31 -1.84
N ASP A 431 -25.25 5.13 -2.28
CA ASP A 431 -26.63 4.91 -2.78
C ASP A 431 -27.66 4.97 -1.67
N THR A 432 -27.35 4.40 -0.50
CA THR A 432 -28.30 4.21 0.59
C THR A 432 -28.18 5.24 1.72
N GLY A 433 -27.05 5.95 1.79
CA GLY A 433 -26.73 6.82 2.92
C GLY A 433 -26.29 6.07 4.19
N HIS A 434 -26.21 4.73 4.17
CA HIS A 434 -25.85 3.89 5.30
C HIS A 434 -24.76 2.91 4.90
N TRP A 435 -23.84 2.59 5.82
CA TRP A 435 -22.86 1.56 5.59
C TRP A 435 -23.55 0.20 5.42
N PRO A 436 -23.23 -0.57 4.38
CA PRO A 436 -23.69 -1.96 4.26
C PRO A 436 -23.06 -2.84 5.35
N ASN A 437 -23.38 -4.14 5.32
CA ASN A 437 -22.79 -5.10 6.23
C ASN A 437 -21.32 -5.38 5.85
N LEU A 438 -20.38 -4.77 6.55
CA LEU A 438 -18.93 -4.94 6.34
C LEU A 438 -18.32 -6.04 7.23
N HIS A 439 -19.12 -6.94 7.81
CA HIS A 439 -18.58 -8.12 8.50
C HIS A 439 -17.86 -9.05 7.52
N ALA A 440 -16.81 -9.69 7.99
CA ALA A 440 -15.93 -10.53 7.18
C ALA A 440 -16.70 -11.61 6.38
N ASP A 441 -17.65 -12.29 6.99
CA ASP A 441 -18.46 -13.35 6.34
C ASP A 441 -19.30 -12.79 5.20
N ALA A 442 -19.87 -11.58 5.34
CA ALA A 442 -20.65 -10.94 4.30
C ALA A 442 -19.74 -10.53 3.12
N LEU A 443 -18.60 -9.88 3.41
CA LEU A 443 -17.64 -9.48 2.39
C LEU A 443 -17.06 -10.70 1.65
N ASN A 444 -16.70 -11.77 2.37
CA ASN A 444 -16.22 -13.01 1.75
C ASN A 444 -17.28 -13.70 0.88
N ALA A 445 -18.54 -13.72 1.33
CA ALA A 445 -19.63 -14.26 0.55
C ALA A 445 -19.87 -13.43 -0.73
N GLU A 446 -19.84 -12.11 -0.65
CA GLU A 446 -19.97 -11.20 -1.78
C GLU A 446 -18.82 -11.40 -2.79
N ALA A 447 -17.56 -11.33 -2.34
CA ALA A 447 -16.38 -11.56 -3.18
C ALA A 447 -16.43 -12.94 -3.86
N ALA A 448 -16.87 -13.98 -3.17
CA ALA A 448 -16.99 -15.31 -3.75
C ALA A 448 -17.93 -15.37 -4.97
N THR A 449 -18.93 -14.49 -5.06
CA THR A 449 -19.85 -14.41 -6.21
C THR A 449 -19.16 -13.94 -7.49
N LEU A 450 -18.01 -13.27 -7.39
CA LEU A 450 -17.27 -12.72 -8.51
C LEU A 450 -16.43 -13.77 -9.28
N GLY A 451 -16.55 -15.04 -8.92
CA GLY A 451 -16.08 -16.21 -9.68
C GLY A 451 -14.60 -16.13 -10.10
N PRO A 452 -14.29 -15.99 -11.40
CA PRO A 452 -12.90 -16.01 -11.90
C PRO A 452 -12.01 -14.87 -11.39
N LEU A 453 -12.58 -13.81 -10.82
CA LEU A 453 -11.83 -12.71 -10.22
C LEU A 453 -11.25 -13.08 -8.85
N ASN A 454 -11.67 -14.21 -8.28
CA ASN A 454 -11.06 -14.82 -7.11
C ASN A 454 -9.81 -15.63 -7.51
N VAL A 455 -8.69 -14.95 -7.77
CA VAL A 455 -7.39 -15.60 -8.06
C VAL A 455 -6.77 -16.27 -6.83
N ALA A 456 -7.31 -15.97 -5.64
CA ALA A 456 -7.13 -16.66 -4.37
C ALA A 456 -8.46 -16.63 -3.60
N PRO A 457 -8.69 -17.50 -2.60
CA PRO A 457 -9.89 -17.44 -1.77
C PRO A 457 -10.03 -16.05 -1.12
N PRO A 458 -11.27 -15.48 -1.07
CA PRO A 458 -11.51 -14.25 -0.32
C PRO A 458 -11.12 -14.42 1.14
N ALA A 459 -10.45 -13.43 1.69
CA ALA A 459 -9.82 -13.54 3.00
C ALA A 459 -10.08 -12.33 3.91
N PHE A 460 -11.24 -11.68 3.77
CA PHE A 460 -11.64 -10.65 4.73
C PHE A 460 -11.77 -11.25 6.13
N PHE A 461 -11.30 -10.53 7.14
CA PHE A 461 -11.37 -10.94 8.52
C PHE A 461 -11.50 -9.74 9.46
N LEU A 462 -11.97 -10.00 10.68
CA LEU A 462 -12.01 -8.98 11.71
C LEU A 462 -10.62 -8.77 12.29
N PHE A 463 -10.09 -7.58 12.14
CA PHE A 463 -8.77 -7.21 12.63
C PHE A 463 -8.78 -5.81 13.25
N HIS A 464 -7.93 -5.62 14.24
CA HIS A 464 -7.73 -4.35 14.91
C HIS A 464 -6.22 -4.10 14.99
N PRO A 465 -5.66 -3.28 14.08
CA PRO A 465 -4.23 -2.99 14.12
C PRO A 465 -3.83 -2.34 15.43
N ALA A 466 -2.64 -2.68 15.90
CA ALA A 466 -2.01 -2.02 17.02
C ALA A 466 -1.78 -0.53 16.73
N GLN A 467 -1.40 0.22 17.75
CA GLN A 467 -1.08 1.64 17.60
C GLN A 467 0.18 1.81 16.75
N PHE A 468 0.20 2.82 15.90
CA PHE A 468 1.39 3.19 15.13
C PHE A 468 2.48 3.72 16.07
N LEU A 469 3.73 3.27 15.90
CA LEU A 469 4.81 3.56 16.86
C LEU A 469 5.28 5.02 16.85
N ARG A 470 5.18 5.70 15.73
CA ARG A 470 5.69 7.07 15.53
C ARG A 470 4.63 7.98 14.91
N PRO A 471 3.44 8.12 15.54
CA PRO A 471 2.38 8.97 14.98
C PRO A 471 2.85 10.43 14.88
N PHE A 472 2.45 11.09 13.80
CA PHE A 472 2.62 12.53 13.60
C PHE A 472 1.57 13.02 12.62
N ASP A 473 0.65 13.83 13.10
CA ASP A 473 -0.47 14.37 12.34
C ASP A 473 -0.54 15.91 12.44
N ALA A 474 -1.59 16.52 11.89
CA ALA A 474 -1.75 17.97 11.92
C ALA A 474 -1.98 18.52 13.35
N PHE A 475 -2.55 17.72 14.25
CA PHE A 475 -2.71 18.13 15.65
C PHE A 475 -1.37 18.12 16.37
N ASP A 476 -0.48 17.16 16.07
CA ASP A 476 0.89 17.13 16.58
C ASP A 476 1.68 18.33 16.06
N ALA A 477 1.65 18.60 14.77
CA ALA A 477 2.29 19.76 14.16
C ALA A 477 1.82 21.07 14.80
N ALA A 478 0.52 21.22 15.03
CA ALA A 478 -0.05 22.39 15.70
C ALA A 478 0.34 22.51 17.18
N ARG A 479 0.46 21.38 17.89
CA ARG A 479 0.99 21.35 19.27
C ARG A 479 2.44 21.79 19.31
N CYS A 480 3.22 21.35 18.35
CA CYS A 480 4.62 21.74 18.20
C CYS A 480 4.79 23.22 17.93
N ALA A 481 4.05 23.78 16.97
CA ALA A 481 4.11 25.21 16.64
C ALA A 481 3.78 26.11 17.84
N ARG A 482 2.82 25.71 18.68
CA ARG A 482 2.48 26.48 19.92
C ARG A 482 3.60 26.48 20.95
N LYS A 483 4.29 25.36 21.15
CA LYS A 483 5.42 25.29 22.11
C LYS A 483 6.62 26.15 21.67
N HIS A 484 6.85 26.29 20.37
CA HIS A 484 7.92 27.16 19.86
C HIS A 484 7.57 28.65 19.89
N GLY A 485 6.28 29.01 19.85
CA GLY A 485 5.83 30.40 19.96
C GLY A 485 6.05 31.02 21.33
N ASP A 486 6.14 30.23 22.38
CA ASP A 486 6.32 30.68 23.77
C ASP A 486 7.77 30.71 24.28
N ASN A 487 8.72 30.10 23.53
CA ASN A 487 10.14 30.07 23.90
C ASN A 487 11.02 30.38 22.68
N ASP A 488 11.71 31.49 22.73
CA ASP A 488 12.70 31.95 21.74
C ASP A 488 14.04 31.18 21.84
N ASP A 489 13.97 29.90 22.18
CA ASP A 489 15.13 29.01 22.29
C ASP A 489 15.28 28.16 21.04
N GLY A 490 16.23 28.62 20.19
CA GLY A 490 16.76 27.99 18.99
C GLY A 490 16.36 26.53 18.69
N GLY A 491 15.31 26.34 17.90
CA GLY A 491 15.15 25.23 16.98
C GLY A 491 15.25 23.81 17.56
N VAL A 492 14.64 23.50 18.70
CA VAL A 492 14.45 22.10 19.13
C VAL A 492 13.22 21.55 18.42
N PRO A 493 13.35 20.50 17.57
CA PRO A 493 12.19 19.84 17.00
C PRO A 493 11.27 19.38 18.12
N CYS A 494 9.98 19.29 17.85
CA CYS A 494 8.96 18.78 18.76
C CYS A 494 9.20 17.30 19.09
N ASN A 495 10.04 17.03 20.07
CA ASN A 495 10.69 15.75 20.30
C ASN A 495 10.28 15.05 21.59
N ALA A 496 9.11 15.35 22.09
CA ALA A 496 8.66 14.71 23.32
C ALA A 496 7.19 14.32 23.18
N PHE A 497 6.97 13.26 22.46
CA PHE A 497 5.75 12.47 22.64
C PHE A 497 6.09 11.00 22.43
#